data_7d0ecc597927fa6eb286522a5ad91dbc
#
_entry.id   7d0ecc597927fa6eb286522a5ad91dbc
#
_cell.length_a   1.000
_cell.length_b   1.000
_cell.length_c   1.000
_cell.angle_alpha   90.00
_cell.angle_beta   90.00
_cell.angle_gamma   90.00
#
_symmetry.space_group_name_H-M   'P 1'
#
loop_
_entity.id
_entity.type
_entity.pdbx_description
1 polymer ?
#
loop_
_entity_poly.entity_id
_entity_poly.type
_entity_poly.pdbx_seq_one_letter_code
_entity_poly.pdbx_strand_id
1 'polypeptide(L)'
;MAISSYFRLVKAGWVLMREGVTRLADPEQLPPSGQFAIKVLRMFEKGSVKQANNAERLTQALNRLGPSYIKIGQFLATRPDMVGKEIAGNLSLLQDRLPEFETSIAKEQVEAAFGKPCDELFESFSEPIAAASIAQVHKGTRRNADGTTREVAVKVLRPDIRKRFKNDLDAFFIAARWAEFFVPSLRRMRPVAAVETLERSAELELDLRLEAAALSELGENMEDNPNYRTPDVVWDFMSRDILVTEWIDGLKLSDLEGLQAAGYDLQELANEVINSFLTQAVRDGFFHADPHQGNMFVTEGGKIVAIDGGIMGRINEGESRFLAEILWGFINREYMRIAQVHFDAGYVPARHKVDDFAQALRGIGEPIHGAQADDISMARLLQQLLDVTDLFDMPMQPQLMFLQRTMVVAEGVARSLDPSFNMWEAAEPVIKDWISREVGPAAHIRRAANGVNALGKLVGDLPELAARAEKLSAEMAEVGEKGLRLDPETLRAFSGDESKSAKVTAYGLWAIAIAVGALAVVMWQG
;
A
#
# COMPACT_ATOMS: atom_id res chain seq x y z
N MET A 1 -19.43 -9.64 -21.90
CA MET A 1 -18.42 -9.53 -20.84
C MET A 1 -17.56 -10.80 -20.69
N ALA A 2 -18.12 -12.01 -20.54
CA ALA A 2 -17.31 -13.21 -20.30
C ALA A 2 -16.24 -13.56 -21.36
N ILE A 3 -16.52 -13.45 -22.65
CA ILE A 3 -15.60 -13.87 -23.74
C ILE A 3 -14.32 -13.03 -23.76
N SER A 4 -14.41 -11.71 -23.56
CA SER A 4 -13.24 -10.83 -23.56
C SER A 4 -12.31 -11.09 -22.36
N SER A 5 -12.86 -11.42 -21.20
CA SER A 5 -12.08 -11.74 -20.00
C SER A 5 -11.32 -13.06 -20.13
N TYR A 6 -11.91 -14.06 -20.78
CA TYR A 6 -11.20 -15.31 -21.12
C TYR A 6 -10.05 -15.08 -22.09
N PHE A 7 -10.25 -14.23 -23.11
CA PHE A 7 -9.18 -13.87 -24.05
C PHE A 7 -8.01 -13.16 -23.32
N ARG A 8 -8.31 -12.31 -22.34
CA ARG A 8 -7.31 -11.64 -21.51
C ARG A 8 -6.53 -12.63 -20.67
N LEU A 9 -7.18 -13.61 -20.04
CA LEU A 9 -6.51 -14.68 -19.29
C LEU A 9 -5.58 -15.50 -20.17
N VAL A 10 -6.03 -15.91 -21.36
CA VAL A 10 -5.20 -16.64 -22.31
C VAL A 10 -3.99 -15.82 -22.73
N LYS A 11 -4.18 -14.52 -23.04
CA LYS A 11 -3.07 -13.60 -23.35
C LYS A 11 -2.11 -13.46 -22.18
N ALA A 12 -2.61 -13.31 -20.97
CA ALA A 12 -1.78 -13.19 -19.77
C ALA A 12 -0.96 -14.47 -19.55
N GLY A 13 -1.61 -15.65 -19.61
CA GLY A 13 -0.95 -16.93 -19.51
C GLY A 13 0.14 -17.13 -20.58
N TRP A 14 -0.14 -16.71 -21.80
CA TRP A 14 0.84 -16.77 -22.88
C TRP A 14 2.04 -15.86 -22.62
N VAL A 15 1.83 -14.64 -22.15
CA VAL A 15 2.92 -13.71 -21.81
C VAL A 15 3.75 -14.25 -20.65
N LEU A 16 3.12 -14.68 -19.54
CA LEU A 16 3.80 -15.26 -18.39
C LEU A 16 4.66 -16.47 -18.78
N MET A 17 4.12 -17.37 -19.59
CA MET A 17 4.84 -18.52 -20.11
C MET A 17 6.03 -18.08 -20.98
N ARG A 18 5.82 -17.15 -21.89
CA ARG A 18 6.84 -16.71 -22.85
C ARG A 18 7.98 -15.95 -22.19
N GLU A 19 7.70 -15.24 -21.08
CA GLU A 19 8.70 -14.56 -20.26
C GLU A 19 9.32 -15.48 -19.19
N GLY A 20 9.01 -16.79 -19.20
CA GLY A 20 9.68 -17.79 -18.38
C GLY A 20 9.28 -17.78 -16.91
N VAL A 21 8.12 -17.21 -16.55
CA VAL A 21 7.58 -17.21 -15.18
C VAL A 21 7.32 -18.64 -14.69
N THR A 22 7.09 -19.60 -15.61
CA THR A 22 6.97 -21.03 -15.31
C THR A 22 8.20 -21.63 -14.61
N ARG A 23 9.35 -20.96 -14.62
CA ARG A 23 10.57 -21.42 -13.95
C ARG A 23 10.59 -21.13 -12.45
N LEU A 24 9.73 -20.23 -11.98
CA LEU A 24 9.53 -20.00 -10.54
C LEU A 24 8.92 -21.23 -9.87
N ALA A 25 8.21 -22.05 -10.64
CA ALA A 25 7.65 -23.29 -10.13
C ALA A 25 8.72 -24.39 -10.08
N ASP A 26 8.87 -25.03 -8.90
CA ASP A 26 9.69 -26.23 -8.75
C ASP A 26 8.92 -27.46 -9.29
N PRO A 27 9.41 -28.09 -10.37
CA PRO A 27 8.75 -29.24 -10.93
C PRO A 27 8.64 -30.43 -9.98
N GLU A 28 9.57 -30.58 -9.02
CA GLU A 28 9.63 -31.73 -8.12
C GLU A 28 8.46 -31.73 -7.12
N GLN A 29 7.88 -30.57 -6.83
CA GLN A 29 6.73 -30.43 -5.94
C GLN A 29 5.38 -30.68 -6.64
N LEU A 30 5.39 -30.93 -7.96
CA LEU A 30 4.19 -31.11 -8.75
C LEU A 30 3.87 -32.60 -9.00
N PRO A 31 2.58 -32.94 -9.14
CA PRO A 31 2.19 -34.26 -9.62
C PRO A 31 2.74 -34.50 -11.03
N PRO A 32 2.94 -35.79 -11.46
CA PRO A 32 3.56 -36.11 -12.75
C PRO A 32 2.94 -35.42 -13.97
N SER A 33 1.62 -35.22 -13.96
CA SER A 33 0.91 -34.46 -15.01
C SER A 33 1.31 -32.97 -15.04
N GLY A 34 1.53 -32.36 -13.88
CA GLY A 34 1.99 -30.97 -13.75
C GLY A 34 3.44 -30.81 -14.22
N GLN A 35 4.31 -31.77 -13.88
CA GLN A 35 5.72 -31.77 -14.34
C GLN A 35 5.80 -31.83 -15.88
N PHE A 36 4.98 -32.69 -16.49
CA PHE A 36 4.90 -32.78 -17.95
C PHE A 36 4.38 -31.48 -18.57
N ALA A 37 3.31 -30.91 -17.99
CA ALA A 37 2.74 -29.65 -18.47
C ALA A 37 3.76 -28.50 -18.43
N ILE A 38 4.48 -28.31 -17.32
CA ILE A 38 5.54 -27.29 -17.21
C ILE A 38 6.66 -27.55 -18.22
N LYS A 39 7.06 -28.79 -18.43
CA LYS A 39 8.11 -29.13 -19.41
C LYS A 39 7.70 -28.72 -20.82
N VAL A 40 6.44 -28.94 -21.19
CA VAL A 40 5.88 -28.51 -22.49
C VAL A 40 5.80 -26.99 -22.57
N LEU A 41 5.35 -26.31 -21.52
CA LEU A 41 5.26 -24.84 -21.47
C LEU A 41 6.63 -24.17 -21.62
N ARG A 42 7.66 -24.72 -21.00
CA ARG A 42 9.05 -24.22 -21.11
C ARG A 42 9.63 -24.30 -22.53
N MET A 43 9.05 -25.09 -23.42
CA MET A 43 9.47 -25.13 -24.84
C MET A 43 9.09 -23.86 -25.60
N PHE A 44 8.11 -23.10 -25.11
CA PHE A 44 7.65 -21.86 -25.73
C PHE A 44 8.30 -20.59 -25.14
N GLU A 45 9.21 -20.75 -24.18
CA GLU A 45 9.96 -19.63 -23.59
C GLU A 45 10.86 -18.95 -24.62
N LYS A 46 11.02 -17.63 -24.49
CA LYS A 46 11.98 -16.88 -25.30
C LYS A 46 13.43 -17.29 -24.97
N GLY A 47 14.28 -17.32 -25.97
CA GLY A 47 15.69 -17.62 -25.78
C GLY A 47 16.42 -16.64 -24.84
N SER A 48 16.08 -15.35 -24.93
CA SER A 48 16.64 -14.28 -24.09
C SER A 48 16.34 -14.42 -22.59
N VAL A 49 15.24 -15.06 -22.25
CA VAL A 49 14.78 -15.19 -20.85
C VAL A 49 15.49 -16.34 -20.12
N LYS A 50 16.20 -17.22 -20.84
CA LYS A 50 16.88 -18.37 -20.23
C LYS A 50 17.99 -17.97 -19.24
N GLN A 51 18.61 -16.82 -19.44
CA GLN A 51 19.68 -16.27 -18.58
C GLN A 51 19.17 -15.28 -17.52
N ALA A 52 17.92 -14.82 -17.62
CA ALA A 52 17.31 -13.88 -16.69
C ALA A 52 17.08 -14.54 -15.31
N ASN A 53 17.19 -13.76 -14.24
CA ASN A 53 16.80 -14.21 -12.90
C ASN A 53 15.28 -14.17 -12.71
N ASN A 54 14.78 -14.68 -11.57
CA ASN A 54 13.36 -14.78 -11.29
C ASN A 54 12.66 -13.41 -11.20
N ALA A 55 13.33 -12.41 -10.60
CA ALA A 55 12.82 -11.05 -10.50
C ALA A 55 12.68 -10.39 -11.87
N GLU A 56 13.69 -10.53 -12.72
CA GLU A 56 13.67 -10.00 -14.09
C GLU A 56 12.55 -10.61 -14.93
N ARG A 57 12.32 -11.92 -14.82
CA ARG A 57 11.22 -12.61 -15.54
C ARG A 57 9.86 -12.09 -15.14
N LEU A 58 9.60 -11.97 -13.82
CA LEU A 58 8.37 -11.41 -13.31
C LEU A 58 8.17 -9.96 -13.75
N THR A 59 9.19 -9.12 -13.57
CA THR A 59 9.15 -7.71 -13.95
C THR A 59 8.87 -7.53 -15.45
N GLN A 60 9.55 -8.27 -16.32
CA GLN A 60 9.33 -8.19 -17.77
C GLN A 60 7.94 -8.67 -18.15
N ALA A 61 7.44 -9.74 -17.53
CA ALA A 61 6.11 -10.25 -17.81
C ALA A 61 5.02 -9.25 -17.41
N LEU A 62 5.10 -8.70 -16.19
CA LEU A 62 4.11 -7.76 -15.67
C LEU A 62 4.13 -6.42 -16.42
N ASN A 63 5.31 -5.88 -16.74
CA ASN A 63 5.45 -4.69 -17.57
C ASN A 63 4.81 -4.88 -18.95
N ARG A 64 5.02 -6.04 -19.57
CA ARG A 64 4.43 -6.36 -20.88
C ARG A 64 2.91 -6.52 -20.85
N LEU A 65 2.37 -6.99 -19.73
CA LEU A 65 0.94 -7.09 -19.52
C LEU A 65 0.31 -5.72 -19.21
N GLY A 66 1.08 -4.82 -18.60
CA GLY A 66 0.73 -3.41 -18.40
C GLY A 66 0.23 -3.05 -17.01
N PRO A 67 -0.38 -1.85 -16.83
CA PRO A 67 -0.58 -1.20 -15.54
C PRO A 67 -1.31 -2.06 -14.51
N SER A 68 -2.40 -2.72 -14.88
CA SER A 68 -3.18 -3.56 -13.96
C SER A 68 -2.36 -4.73 -13.39
N TYR A 69 -1.47 -5.30 -14.20
CA TYR A 69 -0.61 -6.40 -13.80
C TYR A 69 0.61 -5.93 -12.98
N ILE A 70 1.12 -4.74 -13.25
CA ILE A 70 2.14 -4.10 -12.38
C ILE A 70 1.54 -3.90 -11.00
N LYS A 71 0.31 -3.38 -10.93
CA LYS A 71 -0.38 -3.10 -9.68
C LYS A 71 -0.71 -4.37 -8.87
N ILE A 72 -1.16 -5.45 -9.54
CA ILE A 72 -1.32 -6.72 -8.84
C ILE A 72 0.03 -7.26 -8.35
N GLY A 73 1.12 -7.07 -9.11
CA GLY A 73 2.46 -7.42 -8.66
C GLY A 73 2.89 -6.65 -7.42
N GLN A 74 2.67 -5.34 -7.40
CA GLN A 74 2.93 -4.49 -6.22
C GLN A 74 2.06 -4.88 -5.02
N PHE A 75 0.77 -5.17 -5.24
CA PHE A 75 -0.12 -5.69 -4.21
C PHE A 75 0.39 -7.03 -3.65
N LEU A 76 0.77 -7.98 -4.50
CA LEU A 76 1.29 -9.28 -4.07
C LEU A 76 2.65 -9.17 -3.38
N ALA A 77 3.47 -8.17 -3.70
CA ALA A 77 4.71 -7.87 -2.99
C ALA A 77 4.46 -7.53 -1.50
N THR A 78 3.28 -6.99 -1.17
CA THR A 78 2.88 -6.70 0.21
C THR A 78 2.26 -7.91 0.93
N ARG A 79 2.08 -9.04 0.24
CA ARG A 79 1.38 -10.23 0.74
C ARG A 79 2.24 -11.49 0.62
N PRO A 80 3.37 -11.56 1.36
CA PRO A 80 4.23 -12.75 1.37
C PRO A 80 3.51 -14.01 1.88
N ASP A 81 2.42 -13.84 2.63
CA ASP A 81 1.51 -14.91 3.06
C ASP A 81 0.81 -15.60 1.88
N MET A 82 0.65 -14.91 0.75
CA MET A 82 0.00 -15.45 -0.45
C MET A 82 0.98 -16.02 -1.48
N VAL A 83 2.12 -15.38 -1.67
CA VAL A 83 3.04 -15.70 -2.78
C VAL A 83 4.39 -16.23 -2.32
N GLY A 84 4.64 -16.26 -1.01
CA GLY A 84 5.93 -16.62 -0.43
C GLY A 84 6.94 -15.48 -0.40
N LYS A 85 7.90 -15.58 0.54
CA LYS A 85 8.89 -14.51 0.80
C LYS A 85 9.77 -14.20 -0.42
N GLU A 86 10.18 -15.24 -1.19
CA GLU A 86 11.04 -15.07 -2.36
C GLU A 86 10.34 -14.31 -3.49
N ILE A 87 9.11 -14.70 -3.81
CA ILE A 87 8.33 -14.06 -4.88
C ILE A 87 7.94 -12.65 -4.48
N ALA A 88 7.50 -12.44 -3.24
CA ALA A 88 7.20 -11.09 -2.72
C ALA A 88 8.43 -10.17 -2.80
N GLY A 89 9.62 -10.68 -2.43
CA GLY A 89 10.88 -9.96 -2.58
C GLY A 89 11.22 -9.62 -4.04
N ASN A 90 10.99 -10.55 -4.97
CA ASN A 90 11.18 -10.28 -6.40
C ASN A 90 10.18 -9.24 -6.94
N LEU A 91 8.92 -9.28 -6.47
CA LEU A 91 7.87 -8.34 -6.87
C LEU A 91 8.09 -6.94 -6.28
N SER A 92 8.76 -6.81 -5.14
CA SER A 92 9.08 -5.50 -4.54
C SER A 92 10.06 -4.67 -5.40
N LEU A 93 10.76 -5.31 -6.34
CA LEU A 93 11.64 -4.66 -7.31
C LEU A 93 10.90 -4.09 -8.53
N LEU A 94 9.57 -4.29 -8.61
CA LEU A 94 8.77 -3.74 -9.70
C LEU A 94 8.78 -2.22 -9.66
N GLN A 95 9.35 -1.62 -10.70
CA GLN A 95 9.33 -0.18 -10.90
C GLN A 95 8.01 0.26 -11.54
N ASP A 96 7.50 1.37 -11.08
CA ASP A 96 6.24 1.96 -11.56
C ASP A 96 6.46 2.84 -12.80
N ARG A 97 7.22 2.32 -13.78
CA ARG A 97 7.57 3.05 -15.02
C ARG A 97 6.99 2.39 -16.24
N LEU A 98 6.14 3.10 -16.94
CA LEU A 98 5.64 2.72 -18.26
C LEU A 98 5.98 3.80 -19.29
N PRO A 99 6.03 3.46 -20.61
CA PRO A 99 6.20 4.45 -21.67
C PRO A 99 5.19 5.58 -21.55
N GLU A 100 5.63 6.77 -21.86
CA GLU A 100 4.79 7.97 -21.94
C GLU A 100 3.70 7.81 -23.01
N PHE A 101 2.58 8.51 -22.84
CA PHE A 101 1.58 8.69 -23.89
C PHE A 101 1.67 10.12 -24.43
N GLU A 102 1.16 10.33 -25.65
CA GLU A 102 1.31 11.58 -26.37
C GLU A 102 0.72 12.77 -25.59
N THR A 103 1.43 13.89 -25.60
CA THR A 103 1.02 15.14 -24.93
C THR A 103 -0.32 15.66 -25.46
N SER A 104 -0.63 15.44 -26.74
CA SER A 104 -1.92 15.74 -27.33
C SER A 104 -3.09 15.05 -26.60
N ILE A 105 -2.91 13.78 -26.23
CA ILE A 105 -3.91 13.01 -25.49
C ILE A 105 -4.03 13.55 -24.05
N ALA A 106 -2.92 13.96 -23.42
CA ALA A 106 -2.97 14.59 -22.10
C ALA A 106 -3.78 15.90 -22.13
N LYS A 107 -3.55 16.74 -23.14
CA LYS A 107 -4.33 17.97 -23.35
C LYS A 107 -5.81 17.69 -23.55
N GLU A 108 -6.17 16.71 -24.38
CA GLU A 108 -7.57 16.28 -24.55
C GLU A 108 -8.24 15.83 -23.25
N GLN A 109 -7.49 15.15 -22.36
CA GLN A 109 -8.00 14.75 -21.04
C GLN A 109 -8.22 15.95 -20.11
N VAL A 110 -7.30 16.92 -20.13
CA VAL A 110 -7.44 18.18 -19.39
C VAL A 110 -8.66 18.95 -19.89
N GLU A 111 -8.83 19.06 -21.21
CA GLU A 111 -9.99 19.72 -21.84
C GLU A 111 -11.30 19.03 -21.49
N ALA A 112 -11.32 17.70 -21.52
CA ALA A 112 -12.50 16.91 -21.14
C ALA A 112 -12.85 17.07 -19.66
N ALA A 113 -11.85 17.21 -18.80
CA ALA A 113 -12.05 17.37 -17.35
C ALA A 113 -12.62 18.73 -16.96
N PHE A 114 -12.19 19.82 -17.63
CA PHE A 114 -12.52 21.19 -17.25
C PHE A 114 -13.46 21.91 -18.24
N GLY A 115 -13.75 21.31 -19.39
CA GLY A 115 -14.64 21.88 -20.40
C GLY A 115 -14.10 23.12 -21.11
N LYS A 116 -12.78 23.34 -21.07
CA LYS A 116 -12.07 24.46 -21.71
C LYS A 116 -10.83 23.94 -22.42
N PRO A 117 -10.40 24.59 -23.51
CA PRO A 117 -9.14 24.28 -24.16
C PRO A 117 -7.94 24.36 -23.18
N CYS A 118 -6.99 23.44 -23.33
CA CYS A 118 -5.83 23.37 -22.44
C CYS A 118 -5.02 24.68 -22.47
N ASP A 119 -4.91 25.32 -23.63
CA ASP A 119 -4.17 26.57 -23.83
C ASP A 119 -4.87 27.80 -23.19
N GLU A 120 -6.17 27.70 -22.83
CA GLU A 120 -6.87 28.70 -22.02
C GLU A 120 -6.64 28.49 -20.50
N LEU A 121 -6.38 27.24 -20.11
CA LEU A 121 -6.16 26.86 -18.70
C LEU A 121 -4.71 27.08 -18.27
N PHE A 122 -3.77 26.81 -19.18
CA PHE A 122 -2.33 26.90 -18.96
C PHE A 122 -1.66 27.73 -20.06
N GLU A 123 -0.82 28.70 -19.68
CA GLU A 123 -0.01 29.48 -20.63
C GLU A 123 1.07 28.62 -21.32
N SER A 124 1.55 27.61 -20.61
CA SER A 124 2.45 26.59 -21.15
C SER A 124 2.08 25.21 -20.59
N PHE A 125 2.30 24.17 -21.39
CA PHE A 125 2.09 22.78 -21.02
C PHE A 125 3.20 21.94 -21.67
N SER A 126 4.09 21.37 -20.85
CA SER A 126 5.30 20.69 -21.32
C SER A 126 5.01 19.28 -21.89
N GLU A 127 6.00 18.72 -22.56
CA GLU A 127 6.07 17.26 -22.73
C GLU A 127 6.11 16.57 -21.36
N PRO A 128 5.81 15.25 -21.26
CA PRO A 128 5.85 14.53 -20.00
C PRO A 128 7.22 14.64 -19.34
N ILE A 129 7.24 14.92 -18.05
CA ILE A 129 8.49 14.97 -17.24
C ILE A 129 8.70 13.65 -16.51
N ALA A 130 7.59 12.99 -16.16
CA ALA A 130 7.60 11.69 -15.49
C ALA A 130 6.39 10.88 -15.92
N ALA A 131 6.57 9.56 -16.04
CA ALA A 131 5.49 8.63 -16.38
C ALA A 131 5.50 7.45 -15.40
N ALA A 132 4.38 7.29 -14.69
CA ALA A 132 4.09 6.17 -13.80
C ALA A 132 3.20 5.12 -14.48
N SER A 133 2.82 4.07 -13.75
CA SER A 133 1.95 3.01 -14.28
C SER A 133 0.58 3.53 -14.66
N ILE A 134 -0.01 4.42 -13.87
CA ILE A 134 -1.40 4.89 -14.04
C ILE A 134 -1.52 6.32 -14.55
N ALA A 135 -0.47 7.14 -14.47
CA ALA A 135 -0.50 8.57 -14.78
C ALA A 135 0.83 9.04 -15.40
N GLN A 136 0.83 10.24 -15.94
CA GLN A 136 2.05 11.00 -16.25
C GLN A 136 1.94 12.43 -15.75
N VAL A 137 3.09 13.09 -15.56
CA VAL A 137 3.19 14.43 -15.01
C VAL A 137 3.78 15.36 -16.04
N HIS A 138 3.15 16.51 -16.22
CA HIS A 138 3.59 17.61 -17.07
C HIS A 138 3.87 18.86 -16.21
N LYS A 139 4.81 19.69 -16.65
CA LYS A 139 4.98 21.02 -16.08
C LYS A 139 4.09 21.99 -16.85
N GLY A 140 3.32 22.78 -16.12
CA GLY A 140 2.47 23.83 -16.69
C GLY A 140 2.79 25.18 -16.07
N THR A 141 2.43 26.27 -16.78
CA THR A 141 2.40 27.61 -16.22
C THR A 141 0.96 28.09 -16.20
N ARG A 142 0.48 28.48 -15.03
CA ARG A 142 -0.87 28.99 -14.83
C ARG A 142 -0.86 30.45 -14.47
N ARG A 143 -1.82 31.24 -14.98
CA ARG A 143 -2.09 32.60 -14.53
C ARG A 143 -3.10 32.56 -13.38
N ASN A 144 -2.76 33.18 -12.27
CA ASN A 144 -3.64 33.40 -11.13
C ASN A 144 -4.63 34.55 -11.39
N ALA A 145 -5.67 34.64 -10.56
CA ALA A 145 -6.69 35.68 -10.66
C ALA A 145 -6.12 37.09 -10.45
N ASP A 146 -5.01 37.22 -9.75
CA ASP A 146 -4.27 38.47 -9.53
C ASP A 146 -3.33 38.87 -10.68
N GLY A 147 -3.28 38.03 -11.76
CA GLY A 147 -2.42 38.26 -12.91
C GLY A 147 -0.99 37.74 -12.77
N THR A 148 -0.61 37.19 -11.61
CA THR A 148 0.67 36.51 -11.44
C THR A 148 0.68 35.14 -12.11
N THR A 149 1.85 34.67 -12.53
CA THR A 149 2.02 33.34 -13.08
C THR A 149 2.66 32.42 -12.06
N ARG A 150 2.19 31.18 -11.96
CA ARG A 150 2.74 30.13 -11.09
C ARG A 150 3.01 28.88 -11.91
N GLU A 151 4.19 28.29 -11.72
CA GLU A 151 4.50 26.97 -12.24
C GLU A 151 3.75 25.88 -11.44
N VAL A 152 3.23 24.91 -12.16
CA VAL A 152 2.42 23.81 -11.59
C VAL A 152 2.83 22.46 -12.17
N ALA A 153 2.67 21.42 -11.38
CA ALA A 153 2.73 20.03 -11.82
C ALA A 153 1.32 19.56 -12.15
N VAL A 154 1.12 19.06 -13.36
CA VAL A 154 -0.17 18.55 -13.85
C VAL A 154 -0.06 17.04 -14.02
N LYS A 155 -0.61 16.28 -13.08
CA LYS A 155 -0.69 14.82 -13.11
C LYS A 155 -1.96 14.41 -13.84
N VAL A 156 -1.81 13.64 -14.92
CA VAL A 156 -2.90 13.23 -15.82
C VAL A 156 -2.98 11.72 -15.82
N LEU A 157 -4.14 11.14 -15.49
CA LEU A 157 -4.34 9.69 -15.58
C LEU A 157 -4.23 9.22 -17.04
N ARG A 158 -3.74 8.00 -17.23
CA ARG A 158 -3.67 7.39 -18.57
C ARG A 158 -5.05 7.23 -19.17
N PRO A 159 -5.20 7.43 -20.49
CA PRO A 159 -6.48 7.28 -21.17
C PRO A 159 -7.02 5.85 -20.98
N ASP A 160 -8.33 5.74 -20.81
CA ASP A 160 -9.05 4.46 -20.65
C ASP A 160 -8.54 3.55 -19.50
N ILE A 161 -7.72 4.07 -18.58
CA ILE A 161 -7.08 3.27 -17.52
C ILE A 161 -8.10 2.53 -16.66
N ARG A 162 -9.21 3.19 -16.27
CA ARG A 162 -10.29 2.57 -15.48
C ARG A 162 -10.97 1.41 -16.21
N LYS A 163 -11.26 1.60 -17.48
CA LYS A 163 -11.86 0.56 -18.33
C LYS A 163 -10.92 -0.64 -18.47
N ARG A 164 -9.63 -0.37 -18.59
CA ARG A 164 -8.61 -1.41 -18.67
C ARG A 164 -8.52 -2.19 -17.35
N PHE A 165 -8.42 -1.50 -16.21
CA PHE A 165 -8.40 -2.12 -14.89
C PHE A 165 -9.64 -2.97 -14.65
N LYS A 166 -10.84 -2.45 -14.90
CA LYS A 166 -12.08 -3.21 -14.76
C LYS A 166 -12.08 -4.50 -15.58
N ASN A 167 -11.66 -4.44 -16.85
CA ASN A 167 -11.61 -5.61 -17.69
C ASN A 167 -10.57 -6.65 -17.23
N ASP A 168 -9.43 -6.19 -16.67
CA ASP A 168 -8.39 -7.08 -16.17
C ASP A 168 -8.80 -7.68 -14.81
N LEU A 169 -9.46 -6.90 -13.93
CA LEU A 169 -10.06 -7.37 -12.68
C LEU A 169 -11.14 -8.43 -12.91
N ASP A 170 -12.02 -8.26 -13.92
CA ASP A 170 -12.99 -9.28 -14.31
C ASP A 170 -12.27 -10.61 -14.66
N ALA A 171 -11.12 -10.53 -15.31
CA ALA A 171 -10.31 -11.71 -15.63
C ALA A 171 -9.66 -12.30 -14.35
N PHE A 172 -9.16 -11.47 -13.44
CA PHE A 172 -8.60 -11.92 -12.17
C PHE A 172 -9.66 -12.59 -11.29
N PHE A 173 -10.88 -12.08 -11.23
CA PHE A 173 -12.00 -12.74 -10.53
C PHE A 173 -12.30 -14.14 -11.09
N ILE A 174 -12.29 -14.30 -12.42
CA ILE A 174 -12.48 -15.61 -13.04
C ILE A 174 -11.34 -16.54 -12.62
N ALA A 175 -10.09 -16.10 -12.70
CA ALA A 175 -8.92 -16.88 -12.30
C ALA A 175 -8.97 -17.26 -10.81
N ALA A 176 -9.33 -16.32 -9.93
CA ALA A 176 -9.43 -16.53 -8.48
C ALA A 176 -10.51 -17.56 -8.12
N ARG A 177 -11.72 -17.44 -8.71
CA ARG A 177 -12.81 -18.42 -8.51
C ARG A 177 -12.41 -19.80 -8.96
N TRP A 178 -11.69 -19.91 -10.06
CA TRP A 178 -11.20 -21.19 -10.56
C TRP A 178 -10.10 -21.76 -9.68
N ALA A 179 -9.19 -20.91 -9.18
CA ALA A 179 -8.19 -21.34 -8.21
C ALA A 179 -8.85 -21.93 -6.95
N GLU A 180 -9.87 -21.28 -6.38
CA GLU A 180 -10.62 -21.80 -5.23
C GLU A 180 -11.39 -23.07 -5.54
N PHE A 181 -11.92 -23.21 -6.76
CA PHE A 181 -12.70 -24.37 -7.15
C PHE A 181 -11.82 -25.61 -7.42
N PHE A 182 -10.75 -25.45 -8.22
CA PHE A 182 -9.92 -26.56 -8.67
C PHE A 182 -8.78 -26.92 -7.72
N VAL A 183 -8.33 -25.98 -6.87
CA VAL A 183 -7.18 -26.17 -5.96
C VAL A 183 -7.63 -25.93 -4.52
N PRO A 184 -8.14 -26.97 -3.81
CA PRO A 184 -8.68 -26.80 -2.45
C PRO A 184 -7.69 -26.20 -1.44
N SER A 185 -6.38 -26.44 -1.60
CA SER A 185 -5.33 -25.85 -0.75
C SER A 185 -5.27 -24.32 -0.83
N LEU A 186 -5.64 -23.73 -1.98
CA LEU A 186 -5.65 -22.28 -2.16
C LEU A 186 -6.86 -21.58 -1.51
N ARG A 187 -7.90 -22.32 -1.11
CA ARG A 187 -9.09 -21.74 -0.45
C ARG A 187 -8.72 -21.04 0.86
N ARG A 188 -7.72 -21.53 1.59
CA ARG A 188 -7.23 -20.88 2.81
C ARG A 188 -6.65 -19.48 2.55
N MET A 189 -6.09 -19.23 1.36
CA MET A 189 -5.52 -17.95 0.94
C MET A 189 -6.59 -16.96 0.45
N ARG A 190 -7.83 -17.41 0.27
CA ARG A 190 -8.99 -16.60 -0.15
C ARG A 190 -8.69 -15.75 -1.40
N PRO A 191 -8.30 -16.34 -2.55
CA PRO A 191 -7.92 -15.60 -3.75
C PRO A 191 -8.99 -14.61 -4.23
N VAL A 192 -10.28 -14.95 -4.12
CA VAL A 192 -11.38 -14.02 -4.49
C VAL A 192 -11.35 -12.78 -3.61
N ALA A 193 -11.23 -12.94 -2.29
CA ALA A 193 -11.14 -11.80 -1.36
C ALA A 193 -9.88 -10.95 -1.61
N ALA A 194 -8.78 -11.56 -2.06
CA ALA A 194 -7.59 -10.83 -2.46
C ALA A 194 -7.82 -9.96 -3.69
N VAL A 195 -8.55 -10.47 -4.71
CA VAL A 195 -8.92 -9.67 -5.89
C VAL A 195 -9.91 -8.57 -5.52
N GLU A 196 -10.86 -8.80 -4.60
CA GLU A 196 -11.76 -7.76 -4.06
C GLU A 196 -10.97 -6.64 -3.37
N THR A 197 -9.93 -6.99 -2.61
CA THR A 197 -9.05 -6.02 -1.96
C THR A 197 -8.26 -5.22 -2.99
N LEU A 198 -7.72 -5.88 -4.02
CA LEU A 198 -7.03 -5.23 -5.14
C LEU A 198 -7.97 -4.29 -5.91
N GLU A 199 -9.22 -4.70 -6.19
CA GLU A 199 -10.22 -3.88 -6.86
C GLU A 199 -10.46 -2.58 -6.08
N ARG A 200 -10.71 -2.71 -4.78
CA ARG A 200 -10.93 -1.54 -3.90
C ARG A 200 -9.71 -0.62 -3.84
N SER A 201 -8.52 -1.18 -3.74
CA SER A 201 -7.27 -0.41 -3.76
C SER A 201 -7.09 0.33 -5.09
N ALA A 202 -7.34 -0.34 -6.21
CA ALA A 202 -7.25 0.27 -7.53
C ALA A 202 -8.29 1.38 -7.77
N GLU A 203 -9.51 1.21 -7.25
CA GLU A 203 -10.54 2.25 -7.33
C GLU A 203 -10.13 3.53 -6.60
N LEU A 204 -9.50 3.41 -5.44
CA LEU A 204 -8.98 4.54 -4.67
C LEU A 204 -7.84 5.24 -5.41
N GLU A 205 -6.87 4.49 -5.93
CA GLU A 205 -5.73 5.06 -6.64
C GLU A 205 -6.09 5.70 -7.99
N LEU A 206 -7.15 5.23 -8.64
CA LEU A 206 -7.64 5.80 -9.90
C LEU A 206 -8.53 7.04 -9.70
N ASP A 207 -8.57 7.60 -8.51
CA ASP A 207 -9.27 8.86 -8.21
C ASP A 207 -8.27 9.88 -7.62
N LEU A 208 -7.72 10.73 -8.48
CA LEU A 208 -6.70 11.71 -8.09
C LEU A 208 -7.20 12.76 -7.08
N ARG A 209 -8.53 12.86 -6.84
CA ARG A 209 -9.07 13.70 -5.77
C ARG A 209 -8.70 13.18 -4.39
N LEU A 210 -8.55 11.86 -4.25
CA LEU A 210 -8.13 11.24 -2.99
C LEU A 210 -6.66 11.50 -2.71
N GLU A 211 -5.82 11.48 -3.76
CA GLU A 211 -4.40 11.87 -3.65
C GLU A 211 -4.27 13.35 -3.29
N ALA A 212 -5.05 14.22 -3.91
CA ALA A 212 -5.10 15.65 -3.56
C ALA A 212 -5.48 15.87 -2.09
N ALA A 213 -6.53 15.19 -1.62
CA ALA A 213 -6.97 15.28 -0.23
C ALA A 213 -5.91 14.76 0.74
N ALA A 214 -5.22 13.69 0.36
CA ALA A 214 -4.14 13.12 1.17
C ALA A 214 -2.92 14.05 1.29
N LEU A 215 -2.51 14.68 0.19
CA LEU A 215 -1.44 15.69 0.21
C LEU A 215 -1.82 16.89 1.07
N SER A 216 -3.06 17.38 0.97
CA SER A 216 -3.55 18.50 1.79
C SER A 216 -3.56 18.14 3.28
N GLU A 217 -4.14 16.98 3.65
CA GLU A 217 -4.18 16.53 5.04
C GLU A 217 -2.77 16.33 5.62
N LEU A 218 -1.87 15.73 4.84
CA LEU A 218 -0.48 15.55 5.26
C LEU A 218 0.23 16.90 5.45
N GLY A 219 0.00 17.85 4.55
CA GLY A 219 0.55 19.20 4.65
C GLY A 219 0.04 19.95 5.89
N GLU A 220 -1.27 19.87 6.17
CA GLU A 220 -1.89 20.45 7.36
C GLU A 220 -1.33 19.84 8.65
N ASN A 221 -1.21 18.51 8.70
CA ASN A 221 -0.66 17.81 9.86
C ASN A 221 0.81 18.17 10.12
N MET A 222 1.57 18.46 9.07
CA MET A 222 3.00 18.79 9.15
C MET A 222 3.31 20.29 9.09
N GLU A 223 2.30 21.17 9.22
CA GLU A 223 2.48 22.62 9.14
C GLU A 223 3.49 23.16 10.18
N ASP A 224 3.53 22.55 11.36
CA ASP A 224 4.46 22.89 12.45
C ASP A 224 5.90 22.40 12.20
N ASN A 225 6.14 21.54 11.20
CA ASN A 225 7.49 21.07 10.89
C ASN A 225 8.19 22.00 9.90
N PRO A 226 9.25 22.72 10.31
CA PRO A 226 9.93 23.66 9.43
C PRO A 226 10.68 22.98 8.27
N ASN A 227 11.02 21.68 8.41
CA ASN A 227 11.91 20.95 7.51
C ASN A 227 11.15 19.97 6.57
N TYR A 228 9.82 19.90 6.68
CA TYR A 228 9.00 19.03 5.86
C TYR A 228 7.73 19.72 5.38
N ARG A 229 7.29 19.43 4.15
CA ARG A 229 5.99 19.86 3.62
C ARG A 229 5.53 18.99 2.46
N THR A 230 4.32 19.23 2.01
CA THR A 230 3.76 18.76 0.75
C THR A 230 3.58 19.91 -0.22
N PRO A 231 3.43 19.69 -1.53
CA PRO A 231 3.07 20.75 -2.47
C PRO A 231 1.62 21.21 -2.25
N ASP A 232 1.37 22.48 -2.45
CA ASP A 232 0.02 23.03 -2.42
C ASP A 232 -0.84 22.44 -3.53
N VAL A 233 -2.07 22.01 -3.19
CA VAL A 233 -3.05 21.54 -4.17
C VAL A 233 -3.79 22.73 -4.79
N VAL A 234 -3.90 22.76 -6.11
CA VAL A 234 -4.66 23.76 -6.84
C VAL A 234 -6.10 23.27 -7.03
N TRP A 235 -6.94 23.46 -6.01
CA TRP A 235 -8.28 22.86 -5.93
C TRP A 235 -9.21 23.20 -7.10
N ASP A 236 -9.12 24.40 -7.68
CA ASP A 236 -9.91 24.82 -8.85
C ASP A 236 -9.58 24.00 -10.11
N PHE A 237 -8.41 23.33 -10.14
CA PHE A 237 -7.87 22.56 -11.25
C PHE A 237 -7.71 21.08 -10.87
N MET A 238 -8.67 20.57 -10.11
CA MET A 238 -8.70 19.19 -9.69
C MET A 238 -9.93 18.49 -10.22
N SER A 239 -9.74 17.28 -10.74
CA SER A 239 -10.81 16.40 -11.15
C SER A 239 -10.46 14.95 -10.77
N ARG A 240 -11.34 14.02 -11.10
CA ARG A 240 -11.07 12.59 -10.89
C ARG A 240 -9.84 12.10 -11.68
N ASP A 241 -9.56 12.72 -12.83
CA ASP A 241 -8.53 12.31 -13.78
C ASP A 241 -7.31 13.22 -13.81
N ILE A 242 -7.43 14.41 -13.22
CA ILE A 242 -6.39 15.44 -13.23
C ILE A 242 -6.14 15.93 -11.82
N LEU A 243 -4.88 15.99 -11.43
CA LEU A 243 -4.40 16.63 -10.21
C LEU A 243 -3.39 17.71 -10.56
N VAL A 244 -3.64 18.92 -10.09
CA VAL A 244 -2.70 20.04 -10.26
C VAL A 244 -2.19 20.46 -8.89
N THR A 245 -0.86 20.47 -8.76
CA THR A 245 -0.16 20.90 -7.57
C THR A 245 0.87 21.97 -7.89
N GLU A 246 1.39 22.61 -6.87
CA GLU A 246 2.58 23.45 -6.97
C GLU A 246 3.71 22.69 -7.65
N TRP A 247 4.44 23.37 -8.54
CA TRP A 247 5.70 22.85 -9.06
C TRP A 247 6.79 23.00 -7.99
N ILE A 248 7.45 21.91 -7.67
CA ILE A 248 8.55 21.91 -6.69
C ILE A 248 9.88 22.09 -7.43
N ASP A 249 10.50 23.22 -7.19
CA ASP A 249 11.87 23.49 -7.66
C ASP A 249 12.85 23.06 -6.58
N GLY A 250 13.56 21.97 -6.82
CA GLY A 250 14.45 21.33 -5.85
C GLY A 250 15.23 20.16 -6.44
N LEU A 251 16.20 19.67 -5.68
CA LEU A 251 16.96 18.49 -6.01
C LEU A 251 16.23 17.22 -5.52
N LYS A 252 16.22 16.17 -6.32
CA LYS A 252 15.69 14.88 -5.85
C LYS A 252 16.53 14.36 -4.70
N LEU A 253 15.88 13.76 -3.71
CA LEU A 253 16.57 13.14 -2.57
C LEU A 253 17.50 11.99 -3.02
N SER A 254 17.29 11.45 -4.21
CA SER A 254 18.16 10.46 -4.84
C SER A 254 19.43 11.02 -5.51
N ASP A 255 19.52 12.34 -5.69
CA ASP A 255 20.68 13.01 -6.32
C ASP A 255 21.71 13.41 -5.27
N LEU A 256 22.42 12.43 -4.74
CA LEU A 256 23.41 12.64 -3.66
C LEU A 256 24.51 13.61 -4.07
N GLU A 257 25.00 13.53 -5.31
CA GLU A 257 26.05 14.41 -5.82
C GLU A 257 25.55 15.85 -5.90
N GLY A 258 24.35 16.05 -6.42
CA GLY A 258 23.72 17.38 -6.50
C GLY A 258 23.47 17.98 -5.11
N LEU A 259 22.99 17.17 -4.16
CA LEU A 259 22.76 17.60 -2.77
C LEU A 259 24.06 18.04 -2.08
N GLN A 260 25.14 17.24 -2.22
CA GLN A 260 26.45 17.59 -1.67
C GLN A 260 27.05 18.84 -2.33
N ALA A 261 26.92 18.94 -3.65
CA ALA A 261 27.41 20.11 -4.39
C ALA A 261 26.67 21.40 -4.02
N ALA A 262 25.37 21.28 -3.67
CA ALA A 262 24.55 22.38 -3.17
C ALA A 262 24.82 22.73 -1.69
N GLY A 263 25.65 21.92 -0.98
CA GLY A 263 26.06 22.18 0.40
C GLY A 263 25.07 21.68 1.45
N TYR A 264 24.15 20.79 1.10
CA TYR A 264 23.23 20.20 2.08
C TYR A 264 23.94 19.14 2.95
N ASP A 265 23.60 19.12 4.23
CA ASP A 265 24.05 18.09 5.17
C ASP A 265 23.20 16.83 5.00
N LEU A 266 23.82 15.78 4.45
CA LEU A 266 23.12 14.52 4.19
C LEU A 266 22.68 13.80 5.47
N GLN A 267 23.42 13.97 6.59
CA GLN A 267 23.07 13.41 7.88
C GLN A 267 21.82 14.11 8.46
N GLU A 268 21.74 15.44 8.35
CA GLU A 268 20.53 16.17 8.74
C GLU A 268 19.32 15.76 7.90
N LEU A 269 19.48 15.59 6.59
CA LEU A 269 18.42 15.10 5.71
C LEU A 269 17.99 13.66 6.07
N ALA A 270 18.93 12.77 6.38
CA ALA A 270 18.63 11.41 6.81
C ALA A 270 17.82 11.40 8.13
N ASN A 271 18.21 12.22 9.10
CA ASN A 271 17.47 12.40 10.35
C ASN A 271 16.04 12.93 10.08
N GLU A 272 15.90 13.92 9.19
CA GLU A 272 14.59 14.51 8.90
C GLU A 272 13.64 13.52 8.20
N VAL A 273 14.13 12.65 7.34
CA VAL A 273 13.33 11.58 6.72
C VAL A 273 12.68 10.70 7.79
N ILE A 274 13.42 10.30 8.81
CA ILE A 274 12.90 9.45 9.89
C ILE A 274 12.03 10.25 10.87
N ASN A 275 12.45 11.45 11.23
CA ASN A 275 11.70 12.30 12.15
C ASN A 275 10.33 12.67 11.59
N SER A 276 10.27 13.06 10.32
CA SER A 276 9.00 13.36 9.65
C SER A 276 8.10 12.12 9.57
N PHE A 277 8.63 10.96 9.19
CA PHE A 277 7.87 9.71 9.15
C PHE A 277 7.31 9.32 10.53
N LEU A 278 8.15 9.33 11.58
CA LEU A 278 7.71 8.98 12.93
C LEU A 278 6.69 9.99 13.48
N THR A 279 6.87 11.27 13.21
CA THR A 279 5.91 12.31 13.57
C THR A 279 4.55 12.04 12.95
N GLN A 280 4.50 11.78 11.66
CA GLN A 280 3.28 11.43 10.92
C GLN A 280 2.62 10.16 11.47
N ALA A 281 3.41 9.11 11.76
CA ALA A 281 2.87 7.84 12.22
C ALA A 281 2.42 7.90 13.70
N VAL A 282 3.26 8.46 14.58
CA VAL A 282 3.03 8.40 16.03
C VAL A 282 2.17 9.55 16.52
N ARG A 283 2.40 10.78 16.03
CA ARG A 283 1.64 11.97 16.45
C ARG A 283 0.31 12.08 15.73
N ASP A 284 0.32 11.93 14.39
CA ASP A 284 -0.83 12.25 13.55
C ASP A 284 -1.66 11.01 13.20
N GLY A 285 -1.07 9.81 13.30
CA GLY A 285 -1.71 8.56 12.89
C GLY A 285 -2.00 8.49 11.39
N PHE A 286 -1.47 9.44 10.61
CA PHE A 286 -1.62 9.55 9.17
C PHE A 286 -0.26 9.81 8.55
N PHE A 287 0.24 8.88 7.73
CA PHE A 287 1.62 8.91 7.27
C PHE A 287 1.76 8.52 5.80
N HIS A 288 2.78 9.10 5.16
CA HIS A 288 3.20 8.70 3.82
C HIS A 288 3.76 7.28 3.85
N ALA A 289 3.11 6.37 3.15
CA ALA A 289 3.43 4.95 3.25
C ALA A 289 4.37 4.43 2.14
N ASP A 290 4.80 5.30 1.24
CA ASP A 290 5.81 5.02 0.21
C ASP A 290 6.87 6.14 0.12
N PRO A 291 7.61 6.44 1.22
CA PRO A 291 8.55 7.54 1.31
C PRO A 291 9.87 7.23 0.58
N HIS A 292 9.77 6.81 -0.68
CA HIS A 292 10.97 6.52 -1.45
C HIS A 292 11.61 7.80 -2.02
N GLN A 293 12.94 7.81 -2.16
CA GLN A 293 13.73 8.97 -2.57
C GLN A 293 13.34 9.58 -3.94
N GLY A 294 12.59 8.86 -4.78
CA GLY A 294 12.07 9.36 -6.05
C GLY A 294 10.87 10.30 -5.91
N ASN A 295 10.14 10.22 -4.77
CA ASN A 295 8.97 11.03 -4.45
C ASN A 295 9.29 12.19 -3.49
N MET A 296 10.56 12.40 -3.14
CA MET A 296 10.99 13.45 -2.24
C MET A 296 12.01 14.37 -2.90
N PHE A 297 11.83 15.67 -2.70
CA PHE A 297 12.73 16.72 -3.16
C PHE A 297 13.25 17.52 -1.98
N VAL A 298 14.47 18.02 -2.11
CA VAL A 298 15.07 18.98 -1.18
C VAL A 298 15.03 20.34 -1.84
N THR A 299 14.32 21.28 -1.22
CA THR A 299 14.20 22.66 -1.70
C THR A 299 15.19 23.58 -0.97
N GLU A 300 15.23 24.84 -1.38
CA GLU A 300 16.06 25.86 -0.73
C GLU A 300 15.83 25.87 0.80
N GLY A 301 16.92 25.93 1.57
CA GLY A 301 16.89 25.81 3.02
C GLY A 301 16.87 24.38 3.57
N GLY A 302 17.02 23.35 2.74
CA GLY A 302 17.09 21.94 3.18
C GLY A 302 15.74 21.30 3.51
N LYS A 303 14.63 21.94 3.13
CA LYS A 303 13.30 21.42 3.42
C LYS A 303 12.94 20.26 2.48
N ILE A 304 12.53 19.13 3.05
CA ILE A 304 12.03 17.96 2.31
C ILE A 304 10.58 18.20 1.87
N VAL A 305 10.31 17.94 0.61
CA VAL A 305 8.97 18.03 0.02
C VAL A 305 8.58 16.68 -0.55
N ALA A 306 7.53 16.06 0.00
CA ALA A 306 6.94 14.82 -0.55
C ALA A 306 5.88 15.18 -1.59
N ILE A 307 6.07 14.72 -2.84
CA ILE A 307 5.26 15.15 -3.99
C ILE A 307 4.17 14.15 -4.41
N ASP A 308 4.14 12.96 -3.83
CA ASP A 308 3.17 11.90 -4.15
C ASP A 308 2.38 11.55 -2.88
N GLY A 309 1.06 11.60 -2.94
CA GLY A 309 0.14 11.20 -1.86
C GLY A 309 -0.67 9.95 -2.21
N GLY A 310 -0.24 9.18 -3.21
CA GLY A 310 -1.01 8.04 -3.74
C GLY A 310 -1.14 6.86 -2.76
N ILE A 311 -0.19 6.68 -1.85
CA ILE A 311 -0.20 5.61 -0.85
C ILE A 311 -0.01 6.20 0.54
N MET A 312 -1.10 6.25 1.31
CA MET A 312 -1.09 6.74 2.69
C MET A 312 -1.46 5.63 3.66
N GLY A 313 -0.85 5.67 4.85
CA GLY A 313 -1.20 4.80 5.97
C GLY A 313 -2.01 5.54 7.02
N ARG A 314 -2.94 4.81 7.67
CA ARG A 314 -3.65 5.29 8.87
C ARG A 314 -3.55 4.28 9.97
N ILE A 315 -3.26 4.77 11.17
CA ILE A 315 -3.37 4.03 12.41
C ILE A 315 -4.21 4.86 13.39
N ASN A 316 -4.95 4.18 14.23
CA ASN A 316 -5.76 4.86 15.24
C ASN A 316 -4.93 5.26 16.47
N GLU A 317 -5.49 6.09 17.35
CA GLU A 317 -4.79 6.58 18.55
C GLU A 317 -4.24 5.44 19.45
N GLY A 318 -4.97 4.31 19.54
CA GLY A 318 -4.54 3.14 20.29
C GLY A 318 -3.31 2.49 19.66
N GLU A 319 -3.32 2.32 18.34
CA GLU A 319 -2.20 1.75 17.57
C GLU A 319 -0.98 2.68 17.60
N SER A 320 -1.16 4.00 17.46
CA SER A 320 -0.08 5.00 17.61
C SER A 320 0.56 4.93 18.98
N ARG A 321 -0.27 4.83 20.01
CA ARG A 321 0.21 4.69 21.40
C ARG A 321 1.01 3.41 21.58
N PHE A 322 0.50 2.26 21.12
CA PHE A 322 1.23 0.99 21.23
C PHE A 322 2.56 1.04 20.50
N LEU A 323 2.59 1.62 19.28
CA LEU A 323 3.81 1.81 18.52
C LEU A 323 4.85 2.63 19.33
N ALA A 324 4.44 3.78 19.86
CA ALA A 324 5.33 4.64 20.63
C ALA A 324 5.84 3.95 21.91
N GLU A 325 4.97 3.25 22.66
CA GLU A 325 5.36 2.50 23.86
C GLU A 325 6.31 1.34 23.53
N ILE A 326 6.14 0.67 22.40
CA ILE A 326 7.03 -0.39 21.93
C ILE A 326 8.40 0.18 21.57
N LEU A 327 8.45 1.24 20.76
CA LEU A 327 9.71 1.89 20.36
C LEU A 327 10.46 2.44 21.58
N TRP A 328 9.75 3.12 22.48
CA TRP A 328 10.32 3.60 23.74
C TRP A 328 10.91 2.49 24.60
N GLY A 329 10.17 1.38 24.72
CA GLY A 329 10.62 0.22 25.47
C GLY A 329 11.89 -0.41 24.87
N PHE A 330 12.01 -0.49 23.54
CA PHE A 330 13.24 -0.95 22.88
C PHE A 330 14.40 0.01 23.14
N ILE A 331 14.19 1.33 22.98
CA ILE A 331 15.21 2.35 23.24
C ILE A 331 15.74 2.24 24.68
N ASN A 332 14.85 2.02 25.67
CA ASN A 332 15.18 1.98 27.08
C ASN A 332 15.42 0.57 27.65
N ARG A 333 15.40 -0.48 26.81
CA ARG A 333 15.55 -1.91 27.22
C ARG A 333 14.48 -2.39 28.21
N GLU A 334 13.28 -1.83 28.13
CA GLU A 334 12.14 -2.16 29.00
C GLU A 334 11.32 -3.33 28.42
N TYR A 335 11.94 -4.48 28.17
CA TYR A 335 11.33 -5.61 27.44
C TYR A 335 10.07 -6.17 28.12
N MET A 336 9.99 -6.16 29.43
CA MET A 336 8.78 -6.54 30.17
C MET A 336 7.61 -5.60 29.87
N ARG A 337 7.88 -4.29 29.78
CA ARG A 337 6.86 -3.31 29.41
C ARG A 337 6.39 -3.51 27.98
N ILE A 338 7.33 -3.71 27.03
CA ILE A 338 6.98 -4.00 25.63
C ILE A 338 6.08 -5.25 25.56
N ALA A 339 6.45 -6.32 26.29
CA ALA A 339 5.65 -7.54 26.34
C ALA A 339 4.24 -7.27 26.86
N GLN A 340 4.11 -6.55 27.98
CA GLN A 340 2.82 -6.21 28.56
C GLN A 340 1.96 -5.41 27.58
N VAL A 341 2.53 -4.42 26.87
CA VAL A 341 1.84 -3.62 25.85
C VAL A 341 1.27 -4.50 24.73
N HIS A 342 2.02 -5.51 24.28
CA HIS A 342 1.52 -6.44 23.26
C HIS A 342 0.34 -7.31 23.74
N PHE A 343 0.39 -7.74 25.01
CA PHE A 343 -0.72 -8.48 25.61
C PHE A 343 -1.95 -7.59 25.82
N ASP A 344 -1.77 -6.36 26.29
CA ASP A 344 -2.84 -5.38 26.52
C ASP A 344 -3.52 -4.98 25.19
N ALA A 345 -2.74 -4.92 24.10
CA ALA A 345 -3.24 -4.69 22.73
C ALA A 345 -3.96 -5.92 22.13
N GLY A 346 -3.89 -7.08 22.79
CA GLY A 346 -4.45 -8.32 22.26
C GLY A 346 -3.67 -8.91 21.08
N TYR A 347 -2.43 -8.49 20.86
CA TYR A 347 -1.57 -9.00 19.79
C TYR A 347 -1.00 -10.38 20.13
N VAL A 348 -0.78 -10.68 21.41
CA VAL A 348 -0.34 -12.00 21.87
C VAL A 348 -1.49 -12.72 22.53
N PRO A 349 -1.83 -13.96 22.11
CA PRO A 349 -2.88 -14.75 22.74
C PRO A 349 -2.60 -15.03 24.22
N ALA A 350 -3.64 -14.94 25.08
CA ALA A 350 -3.54 -15.09 26.54
C ALA A 350 -3.01 -16.46 27.03
N ARG A 351 -2.86 -17.45 26.15
CA ARG A 351 -2.25 -18.75 26.45
C ARG A 351 -0.73 -18.68 26.67
N HIS A 352 -0.08 -17.65 26.15
CA HIS A 352 1.35 -17.40 26.32
C HIS A 352 1.61 -16.61 27.61
N LYS A 353 2.84 -16.65 28.11
CA LYS A 353 3.26 -15.89 29.29
C LYS A 353 3.99 -14.62 28.88
N VAL A 354 3.73 -13.54 29.60
CA VAL A 354 4.39 -12.25 29.40
C VAL A 354 5.91 -12.36 29.52
N ASP A 355 6.40 -13.13 30.54
CA ASP A 355 7.82 -13.33 30.78
C ASP A 355 8.53 -14.01 29.61
N ASP A 356 7.92 -15.03 29.02
CA ASP A 356 8.49 -15.77 27.88
C ASP A 356 8.60 -14.87 26.64
N PHE A 357 7.56 -14.06 26.40
CA PHE A 357 7.56 -13.09 25.31
C PHE A 357 8.57 -11.96 25.54
N ALA A 358 8.68 -11.45 26.77
CA ALA A 358 9.70 -10.45 27.14
C ALA A 358 11.14 -10.98 26.93
N GLN A 359 11.36 -12.26 27.21
CA GLN A 359 12.67 -12.89 26.97
C GLN A 359 12.98 -13.01 25.46
N ALA A 360 11.98 -13.31 24.63
CA ALA A 360 12.13 -13.35 23.18
C ALA A 360 12.44 -11.94 22.63
N LEU A 361 11.72 -10.91 23.08
CA LEU A 361 11.98 -9.51 22.73
C LEU A 361 13.38 -9.05 23.14
N ARG A 362 13.85 -9.47 24.32
CA ARG A 362 15.22 -9.21 24.78
C ARG A 362 16.26 -9.84 23.85
N GLY A 363 16.02 -11.05 23.38
CA GLY A 363 16.89 -11.73 22.40
C GLY A 363 17.05 -10.96 21.09
N ILE A 364 16.03 -10.17 20.72
CA ILE A 364 16.05 -9.29 19.54
C ILE A 364 16.72 -7.95 19.88
N GLY A 365 16.36 -7.35 21.03
CA GLY A 365 16.75 -5.98 21.36
C GLY A 365 18.20 -5.84 21.85
N GLU A 366 18.72 -6.79 22.66
CA GLU A 366 20.08 -6.67 23.19
C GLU A 366 21.19 -6.64 22.14
N PRO A 367 21.15 -7.44 21.06
CA PRO A 367 22.13 -7.34 19.98
C PRO A 367 22.19 -5.95 19.32
N ILE A 368 21.06 -5.24 19.27
CA ILE A 368 20.97 -3.91 18.68
C ILE A 368 21.75 -2.89 19.50
N HIS A 369 21.62 -2.94 20.82
CA HIS A 369 22.28 -1.99 21.73
C HIS A 369 23.80 -2.18 21.84
N GLY A 370 24.32 -3.34 21.44
CA GLY A 370 25.75 -3.65 21.44
C GLY A 370 26.44 -3.50 20.09
N ALA A 371 25.68 -3.30 19.02
CA ALA A 371 26.21 -3.24 17.66
C ALA A 371 26.53 -1.80 17.25
N GLN A 372 27.51 -1.64 16.34
CA GLN A 372 27.68 -0.35 15.64
C GLN A 372 26.52 -0.13 14.67
N ALA A 373 26.22 1.13 14.34
CA ALA A 373 25.12 1.49 13.45
C ALA A 373 25.13 0.72 12.13
N ASP A 374 26.32 0.48 11.57
CA ASP A 374 26.52 -0.25 10.31
C ASP A 374 26.12 -1.74 10.40
N ASP A 375 26.16 -2.32 11.59
CA ASP A 375 25.86 -3.75 11.82
C ASP A 375 24.36 -3.99 12.09
N ILE A 376 23.59 -2.93 12.38
CA ILE A 376 22.16 -3.01 12.66
C ILE A 376 21.40 -3.01 11.32
N SER A 377 20.87 -4.15 10.93
CA SER A 377 19.98 -4.26 9.78
C SER A 377 18.53 -4.33 10.22
N MET A 378 17.72 -3.30 9.89
CA MET A 378 16.29 -3.31 10.16
C MET A 378 15.58 -4.48 9.47
N ALA A 379 16.03 -4.87 8.28
CA ALA A 379 15.50 -6.06 7.60
C ALA A 379 15.73 -7.35 8.40
N ARG A 380 16.90 -7.49 9.03
CA ARG A 380 17.19 -8.64 9.92
C ARG A 380 16.35 -8.60 11.20
N LEU A 381 16.24 -7.42 11.79
CA LEU A 381 15.43 -7.19 12.97
C LEU A 381 13.96 -7.51 12.71
N LEU A 382 13.44 -7.04 11.58
CA LEU A 382 12.09 -7.33 11.15
C LEU A 382 11.86 -8.83 10.92
N GLN A 383 12.84 -9.53 10.33
CA GLN A 383 12.78 -10.98 10.18
C GLN A 383 12.71 -11.68 11.53
N GLN A 384 13.57 -11.30 12.49
CA GLN A 384 13.54 -11.86 13.85
C GLN A 384 12.22 -11.57 14.56
N LEU A 385 11.66 -10.37 14.37
CA LEU A 385 10.35 -10.02 14.93
C LEU A 385 9.24 -10.88 14.33
N LEU A 386 9.27 -11.14 13.01
CA LEU A 386 8.33 -12.04 12.35
C LEU A 386 8.46 -13.49 12.87
N ASP A 387 9.68 -13.96 13.11
CA ASP A 387 9.91 -15.28 13.69
C ASP A 387 9.33 -15.39 15.12
N VAL A 388 9.40 -14.30 15.90
CA VAL A 388 8.77 -14.22 17.22
C VAL A 388 7.24 -14.15 17.11
N THR A 389 6.68 -13.44 16.10
CA THR A 389 5.22 -13.43 15.88
C THR A 389 4.69 -14.83 15.58
N ASP A 390 5.41 -15.63 14.80
CA ASP A 390 5.06 -17.01 14.50
C ASP A 390 5.16 -17.90 15.76
N LEU A 391 6.22 -17.73 16.57
CA LEU A 391 6.44 -18.49 17.81
C LEU A 391 5.33 -18.26 18.85
N PHE A 392 4.79 -17.04 18.91
CA PHE A 392 3.76 -16.66 19.88
C PHE A 392 2.34 -16.62 19.27
N ASP A 393 2.14 -17.22 18.10
CA ASP A 393 0.84 -17.30 17.41
C ASP A 393 0.14 -15.95 17.28
N MET A 394 0.89 -14.88 17.05
CA MET A 394 0.34 -13.55 16.95
C MET A 394 -0.42 -13.37 15.63
N PRO A 395 -1.68 -12.93 15.65
CA PRO A 395 -2.38 -12.60 14.42
C PRO A 395 -1.72 -11.40 13.74
N MET A 396 -1.37 -11.54 12.46
CA MET A 396 -0.79 -10.45 11.69
C MET A 396 -1.78 -9.29 11.56
N GLN A 397 -1.38 -8.10 11.99
CA GLN A 397 -2.14 -6.88 11.87
C GLN A 397 -1.74 -6.16 10.57
N PRO A 398 -2.64 -6.04 9.56
CA PRO A 398 -2.28 -5.46 8.26
C PRO A 398 -1.70 -4.04 8.36
N GLN A 399 -2.24 -3.23 9.28
CA GLN A 399 -1.82 -1.85 9.48
C GLN A 399 -0.38 -1.78 10.00
N LEU A 400 -0.01 -2.65 10.96
CA LEU A 400 1.35 -2.70 11.51
C LEU A 400 2.35 -3.24 10.48
N MET A 401 1.96 -4.19 9.65
CA MET A 401 2.82 -4.65 8.55
C MET A 401 3.08 -3.54 7.54
N PHE A 402 2.07 -2.74 7.25
CA PHE A 402 2.19 -1.61 6.35
C PHE A 402 3.15 -0.55 6.92
N LEU A 403 2.99 -0.23 8.20
CA LEU A 403 3.88 0.66 8.93
C LEU A 403 5.33 0.14 8.97
N GLN A 404 5.52 -1.15 9.27
CA GLN A 404 6.85 -1.78 9.29
C GLN A 404 7.54 -1.68 7.93
N ARG A 405 6.80 -1.96 6.85
CA ARG A 405 7.33 -1.81 5.48
C ARG A 405 7.77 -0.38 5.22
N THR A 406 6.93 0.59 5.57
CA THR A 406 7.24 2.01 5.39
C THR A 406 8.49 2.41 6.17
N MET A 407 8.63 1.90 7.40
CA MET A 407 9.79 2.14 8.24
C MET A 407 11.08 1.60 7.61
N VAL A 408 11.04 0.40 7.03
CA VAL A 408 12.20 -0.18 6.30
C VAL A 408 12.55 0.65 5.07
N VAL A 409 11.56 1.15 4.33
CA VAL A 409 11.79 2.02 3.17
C VAL A 409 12.42 3.35 3.62
N ALA A 410 11.88 3.98 4.66
CA ALA A 410 12.40 5.23 5.21
C ALA A 410 13.85 5.08 5.73
N GLU A 411 14.15 3.98 6.45
CA GLU A 411 15.52 3.66 6.87
C GLU A 411 16.43 3.46 5.65
N GLY A 412 15.97 2.75 4.63
CA GLY A 412 16.74 2.54 3.39
C GLY A 412 17.08 3.86 2.71
N VAL A 413 16.16 4.82 2.71
CA VAL A 413 16.40 6.18 2.21
C VAL A 413 17.40 6.92 3.09
N ALA A 414 17.22 6.91 4.42
CA ALA A 414 18.15 7.55 5.35
C ALA A 414 19.57 7.00 5.22
N ARG A 415 19.74 5.67 5.11
CA ARG A 415 21.05 5.03 4.89
C ARG A 415 21.65 5.29 3.52
N SER A 416 20.86 5.59 2.51
CA SER A 416 21.40 6.01 1.21
C SER A 416 22.00 7.41 1.26
N LEU A 417 21.52 8.26 2.17
CA LEU A 417 22.07 9.59 2.44
C LEU A 417 23.29 9.51 3.36
N ASP A 418 23.15 8.77 4.46
CA ASP A 418 24.23 8.53 5.43
C ASP A 418 24.34 7.02 5.73
N PRO A 419 25.35 6.31 5.21
CA PRO A 419 25.56 4.88 5.48
C PRO A 419 25.71 4.55 6.97
N SER A 420 26.19 5.49 7.79
CA SER A 420 26.36 5.32 9.24
C SER A 420 25.09 5.62 10.06
N PHE A 421 23.99 5.93 9.37
CA PHE A 421 22.72 6.35 10.02
C PHE A 421 22.21 5.32 11.02
N ASN A 422 21.88 5.81 12.24
CA ASN A 422 21.28 5.03 13.31
C ASN A 422 19.83 5.46 13.56
N MET A 423 18.89 4.62 13.13
CA MET A 423 17.47 4.88 13.24
C MET A 423 17.00 5.06 14.69
N TRP A 424 17.61 4.35 15.65
CA TRP A 424 17.21 4.41 17.05
C TRP A 424 17.57 5.74 17.70
N GLU A 425 18.73 6.27 17.36
CA GLU A 425 19.17 7.59 17.82
C GLU A 425 18.30 8.70 17.21
N ALA A 426 17.95 8.58 15.93
CA ALA A 426 17.06 9.53 15.27
C ALA A 426 15.62 9.46 15.81
N ALA A 427 15.15 8.26 16.19
CA ALA A 427 13.78 8.07 16.69
C ALA A 427 13.60 8.57 18.15
N GLU A 428 14.66 8.54 18.96
CA GLU A 428 14.58 8.85 20.40
C GLU A 428 13.90 10.21 20.68
N PRO A 429 14.29 11.34 20.07
CA PRO A 429 13.70 12.64 20.39
C PRO A 429 12.21 12.71 20.06
N VAL A 430 11.78 12.14 18.95
CA VAL A 430 10.36 12.15 18.52
C VAL A 430 9.51 11.32 19.50
N ILE A 431 9.98 10.12 19.83
CA ILE A 431 9.26 9.22 20.74
C ILE A 431 9.22 9.78 22.16
N LYS A 432 10.32 10.36 22.63
CA LYS A 432 10.40 11.01 23.95
C LYS A 432 9.45 12.20 24.07
N ASP A 433 9.39 13.04 23.06
CA ASP A 433 8.46 14.17 23.04
C ASP A 433 7.00 13.67 23.06
N TRP A 434 6.67 12.68 22.26
CA TRP A 434 5.34 12.07 22.22
C TRP A 434 4.97 11.45 23.59
N ILE A 435 5.83 10.62 24.18
CA ILE A 435 5.62 10.01 25.50
C ILE A 435 5.38 11.09 26.57
N SER A 436 6.18 12.15 26.55
CA SER A 436 6.02 13.24 27.53
C SER A 436 4.68 13.96 27.41
N ARG A 437 4.16 14.10 26.19
CA ARG A 437 2.84 14.72 25.89
C ARG A 437 1.67 13.81 26.20
N GLU A 438 1.75 12.51 25.87
CA GLU A 438 0.61 11.58 25.93
C GLU A 438 0.57 10.72 27.21
N VAL A 439 1.70 10.48 27.86
CA VAL A 439 1.79 9.66 29.08
C VAL A 439 2.14 10.51 30.30
N GLY A 440 2.63 11.73 30.12
CA GLY A 440 3.00 12.66 31.19
C GLY A 440 1.82 13.17 32.02
N PRO A 441 2.06 13.87 33.15
CA PRO A 441 1.01 14.37 34.05
C PRO A 441 -0.05 15.24 33.35
N ALA A 442 0.35 16.01 32.33
CA ALA A 442 -0.54 16.86 31.54
C ALA A 442 -1.57 16.03 30.73
N ALA A 443 -1.17 14.84 30.26
CA ALA A 443 -2.07 13.94 29.55
C ALA A 443 -3.17 13.37 30.46
N HIS A 444 -2.87 13.08 31.72
CA HIS A 444 -3.86 12.63 32.70
C HIS A 444 -4.92 13.71 32.95
N ILE A 445 -4.50 14.99 33.04
CA ILE A 445 -5.43 16.13 33.23
C ILE A 445 -6.31 16.29 31.99
N ARG A 446 -5.73 16.21 30.79
CA ARG A 446 -6.48 16.32 29.50
C ARG A 446 -7.49 15.18 29.33
N ARG A 447 -7.12 13.94 29.66
CA ARG A 447 -8.03 12.78 29.61
C ARG A 447 -9.14 12.89 30.64
N ALA A 448 -8.86 13.37 31.85
CA ALA A 448 -9.87 13.62 32.86
C ALA A 448 -10.87 14.70 32.38
N ALA A 449 -10.39 15.79 31.79
CA ALA A 449 -11.25 16.83 31.21
C ALA A 449 -12.10 16.32 30.03
N ASN A 450 -11.50 15.51 29.13
CA ASN A 450 -12.22 14.89 28.03
C ASN A 450 -13.23 13.83 28.51
N GLY A 451 -12.91 13.08 29.58
CA GLY A 451 -13.81 12.13 30.22
C GLY A 451 -15.05 12.82 30.81
N VAL A 452 -14.88 13.99 31.43
CA VAL A 452 -16.00 14.79 31.93
C VAL A 452 -16.88 15.30 30.76
N ASN A 453 -16.28 15.73 29.66
CA ASN A 453 -17.02 16.16 28.47
C ASN A 453 -17.74 14.99 27.78
N ALA A 454 -17.15 13.79 27.74
CA ALA A 454 -17.76 12.58 27.22
C ALA A 454 -18.96 12.12 28.09
N LEU A 455 -18.81 12.18 29.42
CA LEU A 455 -19.91 11.93 30.35
C LEU A 455 -21.04 12.95 30.20
N GLY A 456 -20.69 14.23 29.99
CA GLY A 456 -21.69 15.27 29.70
C GLY A 456 -22.51 15.00 28.42
N LYS A 457 -21.84 14.55 27.35
CA LYS A 457 -22.50 14.13 26.11
C LYS A 457 -23.36 12.88 26.31
N LEU A 458 -22.85 11.86 27.00
CA LEU A 458 -23.60 10.63 27.30
C LEU A 458 -24.87 10.90 28.11
N VAL A 459 -24.79 11.80 29.07
CA VAL A 459 -25.98 12.25 29.84
C VAL A 459 -26.95 13.04 28.95
N GLY A 460 -26.44 13.84 28.01
CA GLY A 460 -27.28 14.55 27.04
C GLY A 460 -27.98 13.63 26.04
N ASP A 461 -27.34 12.52 25.67
CA ASP A 461 -27.84 11.56 24.67
C ASP A 461 -28.70 10.44 25.28
N LEU A 462 -28.77 10.34 26.61
CA LEU A 462 -29.59 9.35 27.32
C LEU A 462 -31.09 9.30 26.86
N PRO A 463 -31.78 10.43 26.63
CA PRO A 463 -33.14 10.39 26.14
C PRO A 463 -33.26 9.77 24.74
N GLU A 464 -32.30 10.06 23.85
CA GLU A 464 -32.29 9.51 22.49
C GLU A 464 -31.92 8.03 22.45
N LEU A 465 -30.97 7.59 23.30
CA LEU A 465 -30.65 6.18 23.50
C LEU A 465 -31.80 5.38 24.06
N ALA A 466 -32.56 5.95 25.04
CA ALA A 466 -33.75 5.32 25.57
C ALA A 466 -34.85 5.17 24.50
N ALA A 467 -35.09 6.21 23.69
CA ALA A 467 -36.05 6.15 22.60
C ALA A 467 -35.66 5.13 21.51
N ARG A 468 -34.37 5.02 21.19
CA ARG A 468 -33.86 4.00 20.25
C ARG A 468 -33.98 2.57 20.80
N ALA A 469 -33.71 2.38 22.09
CA ALA A 469 -33.86 1.07 22.75
C ALA A 469 -35.34 0.63 22.80
N GLU A 470 -36.26 1.56 23.06
CA GLU A 470 -37.70 1.30 23.03
C GLU A 470 -38.18 0.93 21.63
N LYS A 471 -37.71 1.62 20.58
CA LYS A 471 -38.04 1.31 19.19
C LYS A 471 -37.49 -0.06 18.77
N LEU A 472 -36.23 -0.39 19.13
CA LEU A 472 -35.63 -1.70 18.86
C LEU A 472 -36.37 -2.84 19.56
N SER A 473 -36.79 -2.61 20.82
CA SER A 473 -37.58 -3.57 21.58
C SER A 473 -38.97 -3.82 20.96
N ALA A 474 -39.62 -2.77 20.44
CA ALA A 474 -40.88 -2.89 19.73
C ALA A 474 -40.73 -3.65 18.39
N GLU A 475 -39.65 -3.36 17.62
CA GLU A 475 -39.35 -4.06 16.37
C GLU A 475 -38.99 -5.54 16.61
N MET A 476 -38.25 -5.86 17.68
CA MET A 476 -37.92 -7.25 18.05
C MET A 476 -39.17 -8.03 18.52
N ALA A 477 -40.12 -7.38 19.21
CA ALA A 477 -41.37 -7.99 19.60
C ALA A 477 -42.25 -8.31 18.37
N GLU A 478 -42.25 -7.43 17.38
CA GLU A 478 -43.01 -7.63 16.13
C GLU A 478 -42.42 -8.75 15.26
N VAL A 479 -41.08 -8.89 15.23
CA VAL A 479 -40.38 -10.00 14.54
C VAL A 479 -40.62 -11.33 15.27
N GLY A 480 -40.73 -11.32 16.60
CA GLY A 480 -41.05 -12.52 17.41
C GLY A 480 -42.48 -13.04 17.19
N GLU A 481 -43.44 -12.15 16.91
CA GLU A 481 -44.85 -12.55 16.67
C GLU A 481 -45.14 -12.91 15.21
N LYS A 482 -44.48 -12.28 14.23
CA LYS A 482 -44.82 -12.40 12.79
C LYS A 482 -43.83 -13.18 11.95
N GLY A 483 -42.68 -13.56 12.50
CA GLY A 483 -41.58 -14.22 11.78
C GLY A 483 -40.88 -13.32 10.74
N LEU A 484 -39.68 -13.66 10.32
CA LEU A 484 -38.94 -12.99 9.25
C LEU A 484 -39.62 -13.23 7.89
N ARG A 485 -40.23 -12.22 7.31
CA ARG A 485 -40.68 -12.24 5.91
C ARG A 485 -39.49 -11.87 5.00
N LEU A 486 -38.96 -12.86 4.30
CA LEU A 486 -37.99 -12.63 3.22
C LEU A 486 -38.72 -12.10 1.99
N ASP A 487 -38.20 -11.03 1.41
CA ASP A 487 -38.71 -10.42 0.19
C ASP A 487 -38.65 -11.44 -0.99
N PRO A 488 -39.71 -11.53 -1.82
CA PRO A 488 -39.76 -12.42 -2.97
C PRO A 488 -38.60 -12.23 -3.98
N GLU A 489 -37.98 -11.06 -4.04
CA GLU A 489 -36.80 -10.83 -4.87
C GLU A 489 -35.54 -11.52 -4.33
N THR A 490 -35.39 -11.59 -3.02
CA THR A 490 -34.29 -12.31 -2.35
C THR A 490 -34.40 -13.83 -2.57
N LEU A 491 -35.60 -14.38 -2.61
CA LEU A 491 -35.84 -15.79 -2.92
C LEU A 491 -35.57 -16.14 -4.39
N ARG A 492 -35.79 -15.24 -5.33
CA ARG A 492 -35.48 -15.45 -6.76
C ARG A 492 -33.98 -15.39 -7.05
N ALA A 493 -33.18 -14.68 -6.26
CA ALA A 493 -31.74 -14.63 -6.39
C ALA A 493 -31.04 -15.96 -6.02
N PHE A 494 -31.71 -16.83 -5.24
CA PHE A 494 -31.21 -18.16 -4.87
C PHE A 494 -31.57 -19.27 -5.85
N SER A 495 -32.45 -19.04 -6.84
CA SER A 495 -32.85 -20.04 -7.84
C SER A 495 -32.42 -19.62 -9.24
N GLY A 496 -31.11 -19.53 -9.47
CA GLY A 496 -30.52 -19.21 -10.77
C GLY A 496 -30.47 -20.42 -11.71
N ASP A 497 -30.97 -20.21 -12.90
CA ASP A 497 -31.20 -21.15 -14.01
C ASP A 497 -29.88 -21.70 -14.60
N GLU A 498 -29.68 -23.01 -14.50
CA GLU A 498 -28.64 -23.74 -15.22
C GLU A 498 -29.17 -24.21 -16.58
N SER A 499 -28.80 -23.59 -17.65
CA SER A 499 -28.54 -24.29 -18.92
C SER A 499 -28.26 -23.33 -20.07
N LYS A 500 -27.05 -23.32 -20.56
CA LYS A 500 -26.61 -23.21 -21.98
C LYS A 500 -25.19 -22.65 -22.11
N SER A 501 -24.18 -23.45 -21.83
CA SER A 501 -22.80 -23.08 -22.23
C SER A 501 -21.79 -24.24 -22.26
N ALA A 502 -22.21 -25.47 -22.37
CA ALA A 502 -21.33 -26.63 -22.14
C ALA A 502 -20.32 -26.98 -23.25
N LYS A 503 -20.40 -26.42 -24.44
CA LYS A 503 -19.54 -26.80 -25.58
C LYS A 503 -18.44 -25.81 -25.98
N VAL A 504 -18.56 -24.53 -25.64
CA VAL A 504 -17.48 -23.53 -25.84
C VAL A 504 -16.48 -23.57 -24.69
N THR A 505 -16.90 -24.14 -23.58
CA THR A 505 -16.16 -24.23 -22.31
C THR A 505 -14.97 -25.23 -22.35
N ALA A 506 -15.04 -26.29 -23.18
CA ALA A 506 -14.03 -27.34 -23.14
C ALA A 506 -12.65 -26.93 -23.69
N TYR A 507 -12.58 -26.18 -24.77
CA TYR A 507 -11.30 -25.72 -25.33
C TYR A 507 -10.73 -24.49 -24.61
N GLY A 508 -11.60 -23.61 -24.10
CA GLY A 508 -11.20 -22.54 -23.17
C GLY A 508 -10.69 -23.10 -21.85
N LEU A 509 -11.28 -24.16 -21.34
CA LEU A 509 -10.91 -24.86 -20.10
C LEU A 509 -9.46 -25.38 -20.11
N TRP A 510 -9.02 -25.99 -21.23
CA TRP A 510 -7.65 -26.50 -21.35
C TRP A 510 -6.59 -25.39 -21.39
N ALA A 511 -6.83 -24.32 -22.14
CA ALA A 511 -5.88 -23.20 -22.22
C ALA A 511 -5.79 -22.42 -20.90
N ILE A 512 -6.88 -22.33 -20.16
CA ILE A 512 -6.95 -21.63 -18.87
C ILE A 512 -6.46 -22.52 -17.74
N ALA A 513 -6.72 -23.83 -17.76
CA ALA A 513 -6.11 -24.78 -16.82
C ALA A 513 -4.57 -24.72 -16.89
N ILE A 514 -4.02 -24.47 -18.07
CA ILE A 514 -2.58 -24.27 -18.27
C ILE A 514 -2.12 -22.93 -17.67
N ALA A 515 -2.86 -21.84 -17.87
CA ALA A 515 -2.49 -20.51 -17.36
C ALA A 515 -2.70 -20.40 -15.83
N VAL A 516 -3.80 -20.93 -15.31
CA VAL A 516 -4.11 -21.00 -13.88
C VAL A 516 -3.23 -22.04 -13.19
N GLY A 517 -2.91 -23.14 -13.86
CA GLY A 517 -1.95 -24.13 -13.37
C GLY A 517 -0.55 -23.55 -13.17
N ALA A 518 -0.07 -22.71 -14.08
CA ALA A 518 1.21 -22.02 -13.91
C ALA A 518 1.17 -21.00 -12.74
N LEU A 519 0.07 -20.26 -12.59
CA LEU A 519 -0.09 -19.30 -11.49
C LEU A 519 -0.31 -20.03 -10.15
N ALA A 520 -1.12 -21.09 -10.13
CA ALA A 520 -1.39 -21.89 -8.95
C ALA A 520 -0.16 -22.66 -8.46
N VAL A 521 0.73 -23.05 -9.38
CA VAL A 521 1.99 -23.71 -9.04
C VAL A 521 2.96 -22.70 -8.41
N VAL A 522 3.02 -21.48 -8.93
CA VAL A 522 3.79 -20.39 -8.33
C VAL A 522 3.28 -20.06 -6.92
N MET A 523 1.94 -20.09 -6.72
CA MET A 523 1.32 -19.81 -5.41
C MET A 523 1.33 -21.02 -4.45
N TRP A 524 1.56 -22.25 -4.91
CA TRP A 524 1.62 -23.42 -4.02
C TRP A 524 2.99 -23.65 -3.40
N GLN A 525 4.02 -23.06 -3.96
CA GLN A 525 5.41 -23.20 -3.49
C GLN A 525 5.82 -22.12 -2.47
N GLY A 526 4.98 -21.10 -2.23
CA GLY A 526 5.09 -20.14 -1.13
C GLY A 526 4.31 -20.61 0.09
#